data_baa0e95c01b58a178817778c5e535546
#
_entry.id   baa0e95c01b58a178817778c5e535546
#
_cell.length_a   1.000
_cell.length_b   1.000
_cell.length_c   1.000
_cell.angle_alpha   90.00
_cell.angle_beta   90.00
_cell.angle_gamma   90.00
#
_symmetry.space_group_name_H-M   'P 1'
#
loop_
_entity.id
_entity.type
_entity.pdbx_description
1 polymer ?
#
loop_
_entity_poly.entity_id
_entity_poly.type
_entity_poly.pdbx_seq_one_letter_code
_entity_poly.pdbx_strand_id
1 'polypeptide(L)'
;MAKNISFTIKFWRQNGPKDAGHFDTHEMHDIPDDTSFLEMLDILNEELINEGKEPFVFDHDCRECICGMCSLYINGTPHGKTERGATTCQLYMRRFNDGDVITVEPWRSAAFPVIKDCMVDRNAFDKIIQAGGYTTIRTGQAQDANAILIPKEDADEAMDCASCIGCGACVAACKNGSAMLFVSSKVSQLALLPQGRVEAARRAKNMVMAMEELGFGNCTNTRACEAVCPKNETIANIARLNREFIKAKLAD
;
A
#
# COMPACT_ATOMS: atom_id res chain seq x y z
N MET A 1 17.86 -6.50 -27.97
CA MET A 1 17.35 -7.86 -27.76
C MET A 1 17.23 -8.06 -26.28
N ALA A 2 16.12 -8.60 -25.80
CA ALA A 2 15.99 -8.97 -24.40
C ALA A 2 17.11 -9.94 -24.02
N LYS A 3 17.68 -9.78 -22.83
CA LYS A 3 18.69 -10.66 -22.27
C LYS A 3 17.98 -11.62 -21.32
N ASN A 4 18.24 -12.91 -21.43
CA ASN A 4 17.75 -13.86 -20.44
C ASN A 4 18.66 -13.86 -19.21
N ILE A 5 18.06 -14.01 -18.04
CA ILE A 5 18.74 -14.15 -16.74
C ILE A 5 18.27 -15.42 -16.03
N SER A 6 19.17 -16.04 -15.30
CA SER A 6 18.89 -17.16 -14.38
C SER A 6 19.24 -16.74 -12.96
N PHE A 7 18.43 -17.11 -12.01
CA PHE A 7 18.58 -16.67 -10.62
C PHE A 7 17.88 -17.63 -9.65
N THR A 8 18.21 -17.52 -8.38
CA THR A 8 17.55 -18.26 -7.31
C THR A 8 16.45 -17.40 -6.69
N ILE A 9 15.21 -17.90 -6.63
CA ILE A 9 14.14 -17.23 -5.90
C ILE A 9 13.91 -17.96 -4.56
N LYS A 10 13.81 -17.18 -3.46
CA LYS A 10 13.41 -17.63 -2.12
C LYS A 10 12.09 -16.98 -1.79
N PHE A 11 11.03 -17.74 -1.68
CA PHE A 11 9.68 -17.23 -1.44
C PHE A 11 9.10 -17.81 -0.16
N TRP A 12 8.36 -16.95 0.55
CA TRP A 12 7.81 -17.27 1.86
C TRP A 12 6.59 -18.17 1.75
N ARG A 13 6.58 -19.25 2.53
CA ARG A 13 5.45 -20.18 2.68
C ARG A 13 4.88 -20.06 4.07
N GLN A 14 3.56 -19.88 4.17
CA GLN A 14 2.86 -19.79 5.44
C GLN A 14 1.37 -20.09 5.27
N ASN A 15 0.81 -20.94 6.14
CA ASN A 15 -0.61 -21.32 6.14
C ASN A 15 -1.36 -20.59 7.26
N GLY A 16 -1.47 -19.26 7.15
CA GLY A 16 -2.20 -18.43 8.09
C GLY A 16 -1.37 -17.88 9.25
N PRO A 17 -1.99 -17.05 10.13
CA PRO A 17 -1.28 -16.22 11.10
C PRO A 17 -0.64 -17.01 12.25
N LYS A 18 -1.02 -18.27 12.46
CA LYS A 18 -0.47 -19.14 13.52
C LYS A 18 0.69 -20.02 13.05
N ASP A 19 0.91 -20.10 11.75
CA ASP A 19 2.02 -20.84 11.17
C ASP A 19 3.30 -20.01 11.27
N ALA A 20 4.39 -20.68 11.65
CA ALA A 20 5.71 -20.03 11.76
C ALA A 20 6.25 -19.61 10.38
N GLY A 21 5.82 -20.29 9.33
CA GLY A 21 6.31 -20.10 7.97
C GLY A 21 7.75 -20.52 7.75
N HIS A 22 8.14 -20.60 6.49
CA HIS A 22 9.51 -20.90 6.06
C HIS A 22 9.75 -20.36 4.64
N PHE A 23 11.02 -20.37 4.21
CA PHE A 23 11.36 -20.09 2.82
C PHE A 23 11.47 -21.37 2.02
N ASP A 24 10.77 -21.42 0.90
CA ASP A 24 11.08 -22.36 -0.19
C ASP A 24 12.08 -21.69 -1.14
N THR A 25 12.82 -22.52 -1.86
CA THR A 25 13.82 -22.08 -2.84
C THR A 25 13.58 -22.77 -4.17
N HIS A 26 13.67 -22.02 -5.26
CA HIS A 26 13.55 -22.52 -6.62
C HIS A 26 14.57 -21.83 -7.53
N GLU A 27 15.10 -22.57 -8.50
CA GLU A 27 16.03 -22.03 -9.50
C GLU A 27 15.23 -21.67 -10.76
N MET A 28 15.25 -20.40 -11.11
CA MET A 28 14.62 -19.88 -12.32
C MET A 28 15.65 -19.80 -13.46
N HIS A 29 15.32 -20.30 -14.62
CA HIS A 29 16.22 -20.36 -15.77
C HIS A 29 15.67 -19.60 -16.98
N ASP A 30 16.55 -18.92 -17.69
CA ASP A 30 16.27 -18.30 -18.99
C ASP A 30 15.07 -17.33 -19.00
N ILE A 31 14.85 -16.60 -17.90
CA ILE A 31 13.77 -15.60 -17.80
C ILE A 31 14.16 -14.34 -18.58
N PRO A 32 13.34 -13.90 -19.56
CA PRO A 32 13.61 -12.66 -20.27
C PRO A 32 13.63 -11.44 -19.34
N ASP A 33 14.57 -10.54 -19.51
CA ASP A 33 14.74 -9.37 -18.63
C ASP A 33 13.65 -8.29 -18.80
N ASP A 34 12.85 -8.36 -19.85
CA ASP A 34 11.66 -7.53 -20.09
C ASP A 34 10.36 -8.11 -19.48
N THR A 35 10.42 -9.30 -18.90
CA THR A 35 9.32 -9.89 -18.12
C THR A 35 9.05 -9.07 -16.86
N SER A 36 7.77 -8.83 -16.52
CA SER A 36 7.42 -8.22 -15.23
C SER A 36 7.62 -9.21 -14.07
N PHE A 37 7.81 -8.67 -12.86
CA PHE A 37 8.00 -9.51 -11.68
C PHE A 37 6.80 -10.45 -11.41
N LEU A 38 5.57 -9.98 -11.70
CA LEU A 38 4.38 -10.82 -11.52
C LEU A 38 4.29 -11.92 -12.57
N GLU A 39 4.66 -11.65 -13.84
CA GLU A 39 4.74 -12.68 -14.85
C GLU A 39 5.81 -13.73 -14.52
N MET A 40 6.94 -13.31 -13.95
CA MET A 40 7.95 -14.24 -13.46
C MET A 40 7.40 -15.14 -12.35
N LEU A 41 6.57 -14.60 -11.44
CA LEU A 41 5.88 -15.41 -10.42
C LEU A 41 4.81 -16.33 -11.01
N ASP A 42 4.16 -15.96 -12.12
CA ASP A 42 3.26 -16.84 -12.85
C ASP A 42 4.05 -18.02 -13.47
N ILE A 43 5.24 -17.77 -14.05
CA ILE A 43 6.14 -18.82 -14.58
C ILE A 43 6.59 -19.75 -13.44
N LEU A 44 7.00 -19.19 -12.28
CA LEU A 44 7.33 -19.98 -11.10
C LEU A 44 6.17 -20.92 -10.71
N ASN A 45 4.95 -20.42 -10.73
CA ASN A 45 3.78 -21.23 -10.39
C ASN A 45 3.51 -22.34 -11.40
N GLU A 46 3.72 -22.09 -12.70
CA GLU A 46 3.62 -23.14 -13.73
C GLU A 46 4.68 -24.23 -13.52
N GLU A 47 5.92 -23.86 -13.20
CA GLU A 47 6.99 -24.81 -12.90
C GLU A 47 6.66 -25.65 -11.66
N LEU A 48 6.23 -25.01 -10.56
CA LEU A 48 5.82 -25.71 -9.33
C LEU A 48 4.68 -26.70 -9.57
N ILE A 49 3.66 -26.32 -10.34
CA ILE A 49 2.52 -27.20 -10.68
C ILE A 49 3.00 -28.39 -11.51
N ASN A 50 3.86 -28.16 -12.51
CA ASN A 50 4.42 -29.23 -13.35
C ASN A 50 5.27 -30.22 -12.54
N GLU A 51 5.91 -29.76 -11.46
CA GLU A 51 6.64 -30.58 -10.51
C GLU A 51 5.73 -31.28 -9.48
N GLY A 52 4.42 -31.05 -9.50
CA GLY A 52 3.47 -31.59 -8.53
C GLY A 52 3.55 -30.92 -7.16
N LYS A 53 4.14 -29.72 -7.08
CA LYS A 53 4.22 -28.89 -5.89
C LYS A 53 3.05 -27.92 -5.81
N GLU A 54 2.78 -27.44 -4.58
CA GLU A 54 1.75 -26.44 -4.36
C GLU A 54 2.19 -25.07 -4.93
N PRO A 55 1.34 -24.36 -5.71
CA PRO A 55 1.67 -23.05 -6.23
C PRO A 55 1.85 -22.03 -5.12
N PHE A 56 2.70 -21.02 -5.35
CA PHE A 56 2.93 -19.88 -4.47
C PHE A 56 1.77 -18.90 -4.53
N VAL A 57 1.21 -18.54 -3.37
CA VAL A 57 0.04 -17.65 -3.28
C VAL A 57 0.48 -16.22 -3.04
N PHE A 58 0.05 -15.32 -3.90
CA PHE A 58 0.28 -13.87 -3.79
C PHE A 58 -0.89 -13.09 -4.39
N ASP A 59 -1.10 -11.85 -3.91
CA ASP A 59 -2.13 -10.96 -4.42
C ASP A 59 -1.70 -10.25 -5.70
N HIS A 60 -2.56 -10.25 -6.70
CA HIS A 60 -2.43 -9.45 -7.91
C HIS A 60 -3.81 -9.17 -8.51
N ASP A 61 -3.91 -8.07 -9.29
CA ASP A 61 -5.16 -7.74 -9.99
C ASP A 61 -4.86 -6.90 -11.24
N CYS A 62 -4.89 -5.55 -11.16
CA CYS A 62 -4.83 -4.67 -12.34
C CYS A 62 -3.56 -4.79 -13.20
N ARG A 63 -2.43 -5.14 -12.62
CA ARG A 63 -1.07 -5.15 -13.24
C ARG A 63 -0.62 -3.80 -13.83
N GLU A 64 -1.29 -2.69 -13.46
CA GLU A 64 -1.07 -1.34 -13.99
C GLU A 64 -0.77 -0.28 -12.90
N CYS A 65 -0.32 -0.69 -11.72
CA CYS A 65 0.02 0.20 -10.62
C CYS A 65 -1.16 1.05 -10.10
N ILE A 66 -2.41 0.52 -10.13
CA ILE A 66 -3.62 1.26 -9.78
C ILE A 66 -4.32 0.68 -8.55
N CYS A 67 -4.46 -0.66 -8.45
CA CYS A 67 -5.28 -1.29 -7.43
C CYS A 67 -4.62 -1.47 -6.07
N GLY A 68 -3.29 -1.41 -5.97
CA GLY A 68 -2.55 -1.61 -4.72
C GLY A 68 -2.51 -3.05 -4.20
N MET A 69 -2.94 -4.07 -4.99
CA MET A 69 -3.04 -5.45 -4.52
C MET A 69 -1.69 -6.20 -4.49
N CYS A 70 -0.79 -5.95 -5.43
CA CYS A 70 0.50 -6.65 -5.55
C CYS A 70 1.50 -6.25 -4.46
N SER A 71 1.19 -6.60 -3.22
CA SER A 71 1.84 -6.14 -1.99
C SER A 71 2.89 -7.14 -1.53
N LEU A 72 4.12 -7.03 -2.06
CA LEU A 72 5.23 -7.93 -1.78
C LEU A 72 6.45 -7.16 -1.24
N TYR A 73 7.13 -7.77 -0.27
CA TYR A 73 8.52 -7.44 0.07
C TYR A 73 9.44 -8.19 -0.87
N ILE A 74 10.29 -7.46 -1.59
CA ILE A 74 11.28 -8.04 -2.49
C ILE A 74 12.65 -7.54 -2.06
N ASN A 75 13.52 -8.48 -1.68
CA ASN A 75 14.84 -8.17 -1.12
C ASN A 75 14.79 -7.15 0.02
N GLY A 76 13.81 -7.31 0.93
CA GLY A 76 13.64 -6.45 2.11
C GLY A 76 13.09 -5.04 1.82
N THR A 77 12.61 -4.77 0.60
CA THR A 77 12.04 -3.49 0.20
C THR A 77 10.58 -3.68 -0.22
N PRO A 78 9.63 -2.88 0.31
CA PRO A 78 8.24 -2.90 -0.17
C PRO A 78 8.18 -2.61 -1.67
N HIS A 79 7.47 -3.44 -2.42
CA HIS A 79 7.39 -3.44 -3.89
C HIS A 79 8.71 -3.68 -4.63
N GLY A 80 9.82 -3.97 -3.92
CA GLY A 80 11.14 -4.09 -4.52
C GLY A 80 11.76 -2.74 -4.92
N LYS A 81 12.90 -2.78 -5.59
CA LYS A 81 13.58 -1.58 -6.11
C LYS A 81 12.97 -1.14 -7.44
N THR A 82 11.70 -0.76 -7.40
CA THR A 82 10.99 -0.18 -8.55
C THR A 82 11.51 1.23 -8.87
N GLU A 83 11.07 1.80 -9.98
CA GLU A 83 11.15 3.24 -10.18
C GLU A 83 10.27 3.97 -9.18
N ARG A 84 10.62 5.22 -8.85
CA ARG A 84 9.81 6.04 -7.95
C ARG A 84 8.38 6.14 -8.49
N GLY A 85 7.41 5.87 -7.64
CA GLY A 85 6.01 5.93 -8.02
C GLY A 85 5.44 4.64 -8.63
N ALA A 86 6.12 3.49 -8.46
CA ALA A 86 5.66 2.21 -9.00
C ALA A 86 5.42 1.16 -7.90
N THR A 87 4.57 0.19 -8.20
CA THR A 87 4.32 -1.00 -7.38
C THR A 87 4.98 -2.25 -7.99
N THR A 88 4.91 -3.39 -7.32
CA THR A 88 5.53 -4.66 -7.75
C THR A 88 5.16 -5.06 -9.19
N CYS A 89 3.93 -4.79 -9.64
CA CYS A 89 3.52 -5.13 -11.01
C CYS A 89 4.24 -4.32 -12.10
N GLN A 90 4.94 -3.26 -11.74
CA GLN A 90 5.80 -2.47 -12.63
C GLN A 90 7.29 -2.66 -12.34
N LEU A 91 7.64 -3.65 -11.52
CA LEU A 91 9.01 -4.13 -11.37
C LEU A 91 9.30 -5.14 -12.49
N TYR A 92 10.38 -4.94 -13.22
CA TYR A 92 10.78 -5.79 -14.33
C TYR A 92 12.07 -6.54 -13.99
N MET A 93 12.25 -7.72 -14.59
CA MET A 93 13.40 -8.60 -14.32
C MET A 93 14.74 -7.97 -14.73
N ARG A 94 14.76 -6.99 -15.63
CA ARG A 94 15.96 -6.18 -15.95
C ARG A 94 16.56 -5.40 -14.78
N ARG A 95 15.87 -5.35 -13.63
CA ARG A 95 16.38 -4.75 -12.37
C ARG A 95 17.23 -5.71 -11.56
N PHE A 96 17.31 -6.95 -11.97
CA PHE A 96 18.09 -8.01 -11.36
C PHE A 96 19.20 -8.47 -12.29
N ASN A 97 20.19 -9.15 -11.75
CA ASN A 97 21.33 -9.68 -12.51
C ASN A 97 21.26 -11.19 -12.58
N ASP A 98 21.95 -11.74 -13.56
CA ASP A 98 22.18 -13.17 -13.67
C ASP A 98 22.91 -13.67 -12.42
N GLY A 99 22.44 -14.77 -11.81
CA GLY A 99 22.96 -15.34 -10.58
C GLY A 99 22.48 -14.66 -9.27
N ASP A 100 21.61 -13.66 -9.32
CA ASP A 100 21.07 -13.03 -8.11
C ASP A 100 20.27 -14.03 -7.25
N VAL A 101 20.20 -13.76 -5.95
CA VAL A 101 19.25 -14.41 -5.04
C VAL A 101 18.16 -13.40 -4.69
N ILE A 102 16.92 -13.71 -5.07
CA ILE A 102 15.77 -12.84 -4.88
C ILE A 102 14.90 -13.40 -3.75
N THR A 103 14.63 -12.60 -2.72
CA THR A 103 13.71 -12.97 -1.63
C THR A 103 12.36 -12.32 -1.81
N VAL A 104 11.26 -13.08 -1.60
CA VAL A 104 9.89 -12.61 -1.67
C VAL A 104 9.16 -12.95 -0.38
N GLU A 105 8.59 -11.94 0.28
CA GLU A 105 7.96 -12.07 1.58
C GLU A 105 6.65 -11.27 1.65
N PRO A 106 5.70 -11.64 2.54
CA PRO A 106 4.47 -10.86 2.76
C PRO A 106 4.75 -9.55 3.49
N TRP A 107 3.78 -8.64 3.52
CA TRP A 107 3.81 -7.50 4.44
C TRP A 107 3.92 -7.99 5.90
N ARG A 108 4.94 -7.54 6.60
CA ARG A 108 5.18 -7.88 8.01
C ARG A 108 4.55 -6.82 8.92
N SER A 109 3.28 -6.97 9.20
CA SER A 109 2.56 -6.12 10.16
C SER A 109 1.51 -6.93 10.89
N ALA A 110 1.37 -6.74 12.19
CA ALA A 110 0.31 -7.38 12.98
C ALA A 110 -1.10 -7.01 12.50
N ALA A 111 -1.23 -5.80 11.93
CA ALA A 111 -2.49 -5.33 11.35
C ALA A 111 -2.83 -5.95 9.98
N PHE A 112 -1.89 -6.66 9.37
CA PHE A 112 -2.04 -7.39 8.11
C PHE A 112 -1.69 -8.88 8.31
N PRO A 113 -2.55 -9.65 8.99
CA PRO A 113 -2.27 -11.06 9.21
C PRO A 113 -2.18 -11.82 7.88
N VAL A 114 -1.25 -12.77 7.81
CA VAL A 114 -1.08 -13.60 6.61
C VAL A 114 -2.28 -14.54 6.48
N ILE A 115 -2.91 -14.55 5.31
CA ILE A 115 -3.94 -15.51 4.91
C ILE A 115 -3.25 -16.78 4.41
N LYS A 116 -2.37 -16.64 3.42
CA LYS A 116 -1.55 -17.72 2.88
C LYS A 116 -0.34 -17.12 2.13
N ASP A 117 0.84 -17.67 2.37
CA ASP A 117 2.10 -17.27 1.75
C ASP A 117 2.31 -15.75 1.79
N CYS A 118 2.23 -15.06 0.65
CA CYS A 118 2.34 -13.60 0.58
C CYS A 118 1.00 -12.86 0.51
N MET A 119 -0.14 -13.57 0.55
CA MET A 119 -1.46 -12.96 0.65
C MET A 119 -1.74 -12.57 2.10
N VAL A 120 -2.11 -11.31 2.33
CA VAL A 120 -2.39 -10.75 3.66
C VAL A 120 -3.79 -10.15 3.74
N ASP A 121 -4.42 -10.21 4.91
CA ASP A 121 -5.71 -9.54 5.17
C ASP A 121 -5.48 -8.04 5.38
N ARG A 122 -6.06 -7.21 4.50
CA ARG A 122 -6.02 -5.75 4.57
C ARG A 122 -7.35 -5.10 4.96
N ASN A 123 -8.32 -5.88 5.46
CA ASN A 123 -9.62 -5.36 5.92
C ASN A 123 -9.49 -4.24 6.96
N ALA A 124 -8.36 -4.16 7.68
CA ALA A 124 -8.10 -3.05 8.59
C ALA A 124 -8.11 -1.67 7.89
N PHE A 125 -7.62 -1.59 6.66
CA PHE A 125 -7.68 -0.35 5.89
C PHE A 125 -9.12 0.02 5.49
N ASP A 126 -9.92 -0.96 5.09
CA ASP A 126 -11.34 -0.73 4.75
C ASP A 126 -12.13 -0.23 5.95
N LYS A 127 -11.88 -0.80 7.13
CA LYS A 127 -12.50 -0.34 8.39
C LYS A 127 -12.12 1.10 8.74
N ILE A 128 -10.86 1.50 8.50
CA ILE A 128 -10.43 2.89 8.67
C ILE A 128 -11.19 3.81 7.69
N ILE A 129 -11.32 3.44 6.43
CA ILE A 129 -12.06 4.23 5.45
C ILE A 129 -13.53 4.32 5.82
N GLN A 130 -14.15 3.24 6.26
CA GLN A 130 -15.53 3.22 6.76
C GLN A 130 -15.74 4.16 7.95
N ALA A 131 -14.74 4.34 8.81
CA ALA A 131 -14.81 5.20 9.99
C ALA A 131 -14.91 6.71 9.65
N GLY A 132 -14.47 7.15 8.47
CA GLY A 132 -14.51 8.58 8.13
C GLY A 132 -14.03 8.95 6.73
N GLY A 133 -13.60 8.01 5.91
CA GLY A 133 -13.04 8.27 4.58
C GLY A 133 -14.06 8.64 3.50
N TYR A 134 -15.19 9.22 3.88
CA TYR A 134 -16.32 9.55 3.01
C TYR A 134 -16.85 10.97 3.27
N THR A 135 -17.72 11.45 2.38
CA THR A 135 -18.52 12.66 2.56
C THR A 135 -20.00 12.31 2.52
N THR A 136 -20.80 12.97 3.38
CA THR A 136 -22.25 12.80 3.37
C THR A 136 -22.84 13.43 2.12
N ILE A 137 -23.74 12.73 1.44
CA ILE A 137 -24.44 13.24 0.26
C ILE A 137 -25.46 14.29 0.71
N ARG A 138 -25.48 15.45 0.02
CA ARG A 138 -26.50 16.47 0.23
C ARG A 138 -27.83 16.00 -0.35
N THR A 139 -28.91 16.24 0.38
CA THR A 139 -30.29 15.88 -0.04
C THR A 139 -31.00 16.98 -0.83
N GLY A 140 -30.41 18.17 -0.97
CA GLY A 140 -30.94 19.29 -1.73
C GLY A 140 -30.44 19.32 -3.18
N GLN A 141 -30.79 20.39 -3.91
CA GLN A 141 -30.24 20.63 -5.24
C GLN A 141 -28.72 20.79 -5.19
N ALA A 142 -28.05 20.39 -6.29
CA ALA A 142 -26.66 20.71 -6.50
C ALA A 142 -26.46 22.23 -6.53
N GLN A 143 -25.34 22.70 -6.01
CA GLN A 143 -24.94 24.10 -6.15
C GLN A 143 -24.52 24.37 -7.59
N ASP A 144 -24.74 25.63 -8.04
CA ASP A 144 -24.23 26.08 -9.33
C ASP A 144 -22.70 25.89 -9.41
N ALA A 145 -22.21 25.61 -10.60
CA ALA A 145 -20.79 25.55 -10.85
C ALA A 145 -20.09 26.84 -10.38
N ASN A 146 -18.97 26.71 -9.73
CA ASN A 146 -18.20 27.83 -9.15
C ASN A 146 -18.88 28.59 -8.00
N ALA A 147 -19.98 28.10 -7.42
CA ALA A 147 -20.59 28.71 -6.24
C ALA A 147 -19.68 28.76 -5.02
N ILE A 148 -18.79 27.77 -4.88
CA ILE A 148 -17.75 27.74 -3.85
C ILE A 148 -16.40 27.65 -4.55
N LEU A 149 -15.63 28.73 -4.50
CA LEU A 149 -14.29 28.79 -5.08
C LEU A 149 -13.29 28.03 -4.22
N ILE A 150 -12.45 27.24 -4.88
CA ILE A 150 -11.34 26.51 -4.25
C ILE A 150 -10.05 27.08 -4.84
N PRO A 151 -9.08 27.52 -4.01
CA PRO A 151 -7.76 27.89 -4.50
C PRO A 151 -7.14 26.72 -5.28
N LYS A 152 -6.46 27.04 -6.39
CA LYS A 152 -5.84 25.98 -7.22
C LYS A 152 -4.86 25.14 -6.42
N GLU A 153 -4.06 25.74 -5.57
CA GLU A 153 -3.08 25.06 -4.72
C GLU A 153 -3.76 24.04 -3.78
N ASP A 154 -4.86 24.42 -3.13
CA ASP A 154 -5.64 23.51 -2.28
C ASP A 154 -6.25 22.37 -3.08
N ALA A 155 -6.73 22.63 -4.29
CA ALA A 155 -7.31 21.63 -5.17
C ALA A 155 -6.25 20.63 -5.66
N ASP A 156 -5.09 21.13 -6.10
CA ASP A 156 -3.97 20.31 -6.55
C ASP A 156 -3.47 19.40 -5.39
N GLU A 157 -3.25 19.97 -4.20
CA GLU A 157 -2.82 19.20 -3.03
C GLU A 157 -3.88 18.16 -2.61
N ALA A 158 -5.16 18.50 -2.70
CA ALA A 158 -6.24 17.54 -2.41
C ALA A 158 -6.24 16.36 -3.41
N MET A 159 -5.96 16.62 -4.69
CA MET A 159 -5.89 15.58 -5.71
C MET A 159 -4.64 14.71 -5.54
N ASP A 160 -3.50 15.29 -5.16
CA ASP A 160 -2.31 14.53 -4.81
C ASP A 160 -2.58 13.59 -3.64
N CYS A 161 -3.23 14.07 -2.57
CA CYS A 161 -3.65 13.24 -1.44
C CYS A 161 -4.68 12.15 -1.81
N ALA A 162 -5.47 12.37 -2.86
CA ALA A 162 -6.44 11.40 -3.37
C ALA A 162 -5.79 10.24 -4.14
N SER A 163 -4.52 10.36 -4.50
CA SER A 163 -3.82 9.37 -5.31
C SER A 163 -3.50 8.07 -4.55
N CYS A 164 -3.63 8.06 -3.24
CA CYS A 164 -3.37 6.89 -2.40
C CYS A 164 -4.21 5.68 -2.81
N ILE A 165 -3.56 4.56 -3.14
CA ILE A 165 -4.19 3.31 -3.59
C ILE A 165 -4.35 2.25 -2.48
N GLY A 166 -4.06 2.59 -1.22
CA GLY A 166 -4.20 1.66 -0.09
C GLY A 166 -3.31 0.41 -0.17
N CYS A 167 -2.17 0.47 -0.82
CA CYS A 167 -1.31 -0.71 -1.04
C CYS A 167 -0.66 -1.27 0.26
N GLY A 168 -0.54 -0.46 1.31
CA GLY A 168 0.06 -0.88 2.58
C GLY A 168 1.59 -0.76 2.68
N ALA A 169 2.29 -0.33 1.62
CA ALA A 169 3.75 -0.17 1.64
C ALA A 169 4.25 0.76 2.76
N CYS A 170 3.49 1.81 3.07
CA CYS A 170 3.79 2.74 4.15
C CYS A 170 3.79 2.07 5.54
N VAL A 171 2.85 1.16 5.79
CA VAL A 171 2.78 0.36 7.02
C VAL A 171 3.93 -0.64 7.06
N ALA A 172 4.15 -1.33 5.95
CA ALA A 172 5.19 -2.33 5.81
C ALA A 172 6.60 -1.75 6.04
N ALA A 173 6.91 -0.57 5.51
CA ALA A 173 8.19 0.09 5.71
C ALA A 173 8.37 0.71 7.11
N CYS A 174 7.27 0.93 7.83
CA CYS A 174 7.33 1.60 9.12
C CYS A 174 7.80 0.65 10.23
N LYS A 175 8.83 1.04 10.97
CA LYS A 175 9.34 0.25 12.12
C LYS A 175 8.25 -0.04 13.18
N ASN A 176 7.26 0.83 13.28
CA ASN A 176 6.15 0.69 14.22
C ASN A 176 4.88 0.14 13.56
N GLY A 177 4.87 -0.16 12.26
CA GLY A 177 3.66 -0.59 11.55
C GLY A 177 2.54 0.45 11.56
N SER A 178 2.89 1.75 11.51
CA SER A 178 1.91 2.84 11.59
C SER A 178 1.19 3.07 10.27
N ALA A 179 -0.14 3.25 10.31
CA ALA A 179 -0.95 3.62 9.15
C ALA A 179 -1.13 5.14 8.98
N MET A 180 -0.37 5.96 9.70
CA MET A 180 -0.53 7.42 9.70
C MET A 180 -0.49 8.05 8.31
N LEU A 181 0.38 7.59 7.40
CA LEU A 181 0.42 8.14 6.03
C LEU A 181 -0.86 7.82 5.27
N PHE A 182 -1.36 6.59 5.36
CA PHE A 182 -2.62 6.17 4.74
C PHE A 182 -3.82 6.98 5.24
N VAL A 183 -3.97 7.10 6.56
CA VAL A 183 -5.05 7.87 7.20
C VAL A 183 -4.95 9.35 6.83
N SER A 184 -3.74 9.91 6.89
CA SER A 184 -3.50 11.33 6.64
C SER A 184 -3.78 11.74 5.20
N SER A 185 -3.55 10.89 4.21
CA SER A 185 -3.88 11.17 2.81
C SER A 185 -5.37 11.44 2.65
N LYS A 186 -6.22 10.57 3.19
CA LYS A 186 -7.69 10.74 3.11
C LYS A 186 -8.19 11.93 3.93
N VAL A 187 -7.68 12.12 5.13
CA VAL A 187 -8.05 13.28 5.96
C VAL A 187 -7.60 14.58 5.30
N SER A 188 -6.39 14.64 4.74
CA SER A 188 -5.89 15.82 4.02
C SER A 188 -6.71 16.16 2.79
N GLN A 189 -7.01 15.17 1.95
CA GLN A 189 -7.87 15.33 0.78
C GLN A 189 -9.17 16.04 1.15
N LEU A 190 -9.88 15.53 2.14
CA LEU A 190 -11.21 16.01 2.51
C LEU A 190 -11.17 17.26 3.39
N ALA A 191 -10.06 17.58 4.05
CA ALA A 191 -9.88 18.82 4.79
C ALA A 191 -9.64 20.03 3.86
N LEU A 192 -9.00 19.81 2.71
CA LEU A 192 -8.73 20.84 1.71
C LEU A 192 -9.97 21.19 0.87
N LEU A 193 -10.89 20.23 0.70
CA LEU A 193 -12.06 20.41 -0.11
C LEU A 193 -13.29 20.85 0.71
N PRO A 194 -14.12 21.79 0.20
CA PRO A 194 -15.33 22.24 0.90
C PRO A 194 -16.30 21.09 1.22
N GLN A 195 -16.37 20.07 0.36
CA GLN A 195 -17.22 18.89 0.52
C GLN A 195 -16.92 18.09 1.80
N GLY A 196 -15.67 18.13 2.25
CA GLY A 196 -15.22 17.38 3.43
C GLY A 196 -15.33 18.14 4.75
N ARG A 197 -15.68 19.44 4.74
CA ARG A 197 -15.64 20.30 5.94
C ARG A 197 -16.64 19.92 7.01
N VAL A 198 -17.83 19.47 6.63
CA VAL A 198 -18.93 19.16 7.58
C VAL A 198 -18.51 18.03 8.54
N GLU A 199 -17.84 17.00 8.03
CA GLU A 199 -17.40 15.87 8.84
C GLU A 199 -15.94 15.95 9.30
N ALA A 200 -15.22 17.04 9.04
CA ALA A 200 -13.77 17.13 9.23
C ALA A 200 -13.33 16.72 10.66
N ALA A 201 -13.98 17.26 11.69
CA ALA A 201 -13.67 16.96 13.09
C ALA A 201 -13.96 15.48 13.43
N ARG A 202 -15.16 15.01 13.09
CA ARG A 202 -15.57 13.62 13.31
C ARG A 202 -14.68 12.65 12.54
N ARG A 203 -14.37 12.96 11.28
CA ARG A 203 -13.46 12.15 10.44
C ARG A 203 -12.09 11.98 11.08
N ALA A 204 -11.45 13.08 11.47
CA ALA A 204 -10.13 13.04 12.07
C ALA A 204 -10.11 12.19 13.35
N LYS A 205 -11.09 12.34 14.24
CA LYS A 205 -11.20 11.53 15.45
C LYS A 205 -11.44 10.05 15.14
N ASN A 206 -12.47 9.75 14.37
CA ASN A 206 -12.88 8.37 14.11
C ASN A 206 -11.82 7.57 13.36
N MET A 207 -11.18 8.15 12.36
CA MET A 207 -10.15 7.43 11.59
C MET A 207 -8.88 7.19 12.41
N VAL A 208 -8.50 8.14 13.29
CA VAL A 208 -7.36 7.95 14.20
C VAL A 208 -7.69 6.88 15.25
N MET A 209 -8.89 6.92 15.85
CA MET A 209 -9.32 5.89 16.81
C MET A 209 -9.38 4.50 16.17
N ALA A 210 -9.99 4.39 14.99
CA ALA A 210 -10.05 3.12 14.25
C ALA A 210 -8.64 2.57 13.95
N MET A 211 -7.69 3.43 13.57
CA MET A 211 -6.29 3.03 13.36
C MET A 211 -5.66 2.44 14.64
N GLU A 212 -5.92 3.05 15.81
CA GLU A 212 -5.41 2.57 17.10
C GLU A 212 -6.06 1.23 17.48
N GLU A 213 -7.39 1.12 17.37
CA GLU A 213 -8.16 -0.09 17.72
C GLU A 213 -7.79 -1.29 16.83
N LEU A 214 -7.41 -1.05 15.57
CA LEU A 214 -7.03 -2.07 14.61
C LEU A 214 -5.57 -2.53 14.72
N GLY A 215 -4.83 -2.04 15.73
CA GLY A 215 -3.50 -2.54 16.06
C GLY A 215 -2.36 -1.93 15.24
N PHE A 216 -2.58 -0.79 14.59
CA PHE A 216 -1.49 -0.03 13.97
C PHE A 216 -0.67 0.71 15.04
N GLY A 217 0.64 0.71 14.87
CA GLY A 217 1.54 1.38 15.80
C GLY A 217 1.59 2.91 15.62
N ASN A 218 2.16 3.57 16.63
CA ASN A 218 2.29 5.02 16.66
C ASN A 218 3.38 5.54 15.71
N CYS A 219 3.12 6.67 15.08
CA CYS A 219 4.08 7.33 14.21
C CYS A 219 5.22 7.98 15.00
N THR A 220 6.46 7.67 14.67
CA THR A 220 7.68 8.30 15.19
C THR A 220 8.40 9.17 14.15
N ASN A 221 7.72 9.50 13.07
CA ASN A 221 8.16 10.42 12.01
C ASN A 221 9.51 10.07 11.36
N THR A 222 9.73 8.76 11.09
CA THR A 222 10.96 8.27 10.46
C THR A 222 11.04 8.56 8.96
N ARG A 223 9.94 8.96 8.32
CA ARG A 223 9.78 9.21 6.86
C ARG A 223 9.94 7.97 5.97
N ALA A 224 10.12 6.78 6.51
CA ALA A 224 10.23 5.56 5.72
C ALA A 224 8.99 5.32 4.82
N CYS A 225 7.81 5.69 5.29
CA CYS A 225 6.55 5.58 4.56
C CYS A 225 6.51 6.45 3.29
N GLU A 226 7.01 7.68 3.35
CA GLU A 226 7.12 8.59 2.20
C GLU A 226 8.12 8.05 1.16
N ALA A 227 9.24 7.49 1.63
CA ALA A 227 10.30 7.00 0.75
C ALA A 227 9.87 5.81 -0.13
N VAL A 228 8.90 4.99 0.34
CA VAL A 228 8.42 3.81 -0.37
C VAL A 228 7.05 3.98 -1.02
N CYS A 229 6.44 5.16 -0.90
CA CYS A 229 5.09 5.37 -1.40
C CYS A 229 5.06 5.35 -2.94
N PRO A 230 4.31 4.43 -3.58
CA PRO A 230 4.20 4.38 -5.03
C PRO A 230 3.37 5.53 -5.61
N LYS A 231 2.70 6.31 -4.78
CA LYS A 231 1.90 7.48 -5.18
C LYS A 231 2.45 8.80 -4.68
N ASN A 232 3.68 8.79 -4.15
CA ASN A 232 4.40 9.98 -3.67
C ASN A 232 3.66 10.77 -2.57
N GLU A 233 2.84 10.10 -1.78
CA GLU A 233 2.23 10.71 -0.59
C GLU A 233 3.31 11.23 0.36
N THR A 234 3.14 12.43 0.87
CA THR A 234 4.15 13.09 1.69
C THR A 234 3.78 13.11 3.18
N ILE A 235 4.77 13.23 4.05
CA ILE A 235 4.53 13.39 5.50
C ILE A 235 3.90 14.74 5.87
N ALA A 236 3.81 15.70 4.93
CA ALA A 236 3.03 16.93 5.13
C ALA A 236 1.56 16.58 5.43
N ASN A 237 1.03 15.50 4.86
CA ASN A 237 -0.29 14.99 5.17
C ASN A 237 -0.43 14.59 6.64
N ILE A 238 0.60 13.98 7.23
CA ILE A 238 0.62 13.63 8.66
C ILE A 238 0.57 14.89 9.54
N ALA A 239 1.29 15.92 9.16
CA ALA A 239 1.24 17.20 9.87
C ALA A 239 -0.17 17.83 9.79
N ARG A 240 -0.84 17.73 8.63
CA ARG A 240 -2.24 18.19 8.48
C ARG A 240 -3.18 17.35 9.32
N LEU A 241 -3.08 16.01 9.29
CA LEU A 241 -3.89 15.13 10.14
C LEU A 241 -3.77 15.51 11.62
N ASN A 242 -2.55 15.71 12.13
CA ASN A 242 -2.33 16.09 13.52
C ASN A 242 -3.00 17.43 13.84
N ARG A 243 -2.93 18.40 12.94
CA ARG A 243 -3.60 19.69 13.09
C ARG A 243 -5.13 19.55 13.12
N GLU A 244 -5.72 18.78 12.22
CA GLU A 244 -7.17 18.51 12.17
C GLU A 244 -7.64 17.74 13.43
N PHE A 245 -6.85 16.79 13.90
CA PHE A 245 -7.15 16.03 15.12
C PHE A 245 -7.12 16.92 16.38
N ILE A 246 -6.10 17.79 16.51
CA ILE A 246 -6.01 18.74 17.62
C ILE A 246 -7.19 19.72 17.60
N LYS A 247 -7.51 20.31 16.44
CA LYS A 247 -8.70 21.18 16.29
C LYS A 247 -9.98 20.46 16.71
N ALA A 248 -10.13 19.21 16.29
CA ALA A 248 -11.31 18.41 16.62
C ALA A 248 -11.42 18.12 18.13
N LYS A 249 -10.31 17.94 18.84
CA LYS A 249 -10.27 17.73 20.29
C LYS A 249 -10.55 19.01 21.08
N LEU A 250 -10.20 20.18 20.54
CA LEU A 250 -10.45 21.47 21.19
C LEU A 250 -11.89 21.98 20.96
N ALA A 251 -12.61 21.40 20.00
CA ALA A 251 -13.99 21.78 19.66
C ALA A 251 -15.06 20.96 20.45
N ASP A 252 -14.65 19.95 21.22
CA ASP A 252 -15.50 19.20 22.15
C ASP A 252 -15.58 19.94 23.48
#